data_ebe301647f60326decb2f5ffda654e55
#
_entry.id   ebe301647f60326decb2f5ffda654e55
#
_cell.length_a   1.000
_cell.length_b   1.000
_cell.length_c   1.000
_cell.angle_alpha   90.00
_cell.angle_beta   90.00
_cell.angle_gamma   90.00
#
_symmetry.space_group_name_H-M   'P 1'
#
loop_
_entity.id
_entity.type
_entity.pdbx_description
1 polymer ?
#
loop_
_entity_poly.entity_id
_entity_poly.type
_entity_poly.pdbx_seq_one_letter_code
_entity_poly.pdbx_strand_id
1 'polypeptide(L)'
;MVSQNIENALNKQIRIEAESSQIYLSMACWAESKGFEGIAEFMFAQADEEREHMLRLLNYLTERGGKAIISELSKPSTDYNSPKQMFEEVFEHEIFVSNSINELVSLTFEEKDFATHNFLQWYVAEQIEEEATARTILDKINLIGDDKSGFYLFDKDVRSLIAKPPA
;
A
#
# COMPACT_ATOMS: atom_id res chain seq x y z
N MET A 1 -13.46 21.49 12.40
CA MET A 1 -13.26 20.15 13.01
C MET A 1 -13.93 19.13 12.10
N VAL A 2 -13.39 17.94 11.97
CA VAL A 2 -14.05 16.84 11.26
C VAL A 2 -15.27 16.35 12.02
N SER A 3 -16.25 15.77 11.31
CA SER A 3 -17.37 15.09 11.96
C SER A 3 -16.91 13.78 12.60
N GLN A 4 -17.71 13.21 13.51
CA GLN A 4 -17.42 11.92 14.13
C GLN A 4 -17.33 10.78 13.09
N ASN A 5 -18.18 10.82 12.05
CA ASN A 5 -18.16 9.80 10.99
C ASN A 5 -16.88 9.86 10.19
N ILE A 6 -16.44 11.07 9.79
CA ILE A 6 -15.18 11.27 9.06
C ILE A 6 -13.98 10.91 9.96
N GLU A 7 -14.00 11.28 11.24
CA GLU A 7 -12.95 10.89 12.20
C GLU A 7 -12.82 9.36 12.29
N ASN A 8 -13.95 8.65 12.42
CA ASN A 8 -13.96 7.20 12.47
C ASN A 8 -13.43 6.57 11.17
N ALA A 9 -13.85 7.12 10.03
CA ALA A 9 -13.41 6.63 8.71
C ALA A 9 -11.91 6.89 8.46
N LEU A 10 -11.39 8.06 8.87
CA LEU A 10 -9.96 8.34 8.81
C LEU A 10 -9.16 7.42 9.73
N ASN A 11 -9.64 7.13 10.94
CA ASN A 11 -8.99 6.17 11.83
C ASN A 11 -9.01 4.74 11.27
N LYS A 12 -10.09 4.34 10.58
CA LYS A 12 -10.14 3.07 9.84
C LYS A 12 -9.06 3.04 8.75
N GLN A 13 -8.91 4.12 7.99
CA GLN A 13 -7.89 4.18 6.93
C GLN A 13 -6.46 4.20 7.49
N ILE A 14 -6.19 4.93 8.57
CA ILE A 14 -4.89 4.89 9.28
C ILE A 14 -4.51 3.45 9.66
N ARG A 15 -5.48 2.66 10.12
CA ARG A 15 -5.25 1.25 10.42
C ARG A 15 -4.96 0.43 9.16
N ILE A 16 -5.68 0.67 8.05
CA ILE A 16 -5.48 -0.05 6.78
C ILE A 16 -4.06 0.20 6.26
N GLU A 17 -3.58 1.44 6.23
CA GLU A 17 -2.21 1.76 5.80
C GLU A 17 -1.16 1.12 6.73
N ALA A 18 -1.42 1.12 8.04
CA ALA A 18 -0.54 0.42 8.99
C ALA A 18 -0.50 -1.09 8.74
N GLU A 19 -1.63 -1.72 8.41
CA GLU A 19 -1.72 -3.13 8.04
C GLU A 19 -1.02 -3.40 6.72
N SER A 20 -1.15 -2.54 5.70
CA SER A 20 -0.42 -2.61 4.43
C SER A 20 1.09 -2.63 4.67
N SER A 21 1.60 -1.69 5.47
CA SER A 21 3.02 -1.64 5.84
C SER A 21 3.49 -2.95 6.48
N GLN A 22 2.72 -3.55 7.39
CA GLN A 22 3.08 -4.83 8.04
C GLN A 22 3.02 -6.01 7.08
N ILE A 23 2.04 -6.04 6.17
CA ILE A 23 1.90 -7.08 5.14
C ILE A 23 3.13 -7.05 4.22
N TYR A 24 3.50 -5.88 3.72
CA TYR A 24 4.65 -5.73 2.81
C TYR A 24 5.98 -5.99 3.50
N LEU A 25 6.12 -5.61 4.77
CA LEU A 25 7.27 -5.98 5.57
C LEU A 25 7.41 -7.50 5.74
N SER A 26 6.30 -8.21 5.95
CA SER A 26 6.30 -9.68 6.02
C SER A 26 6.66 -10.33 4.69
N MET A 27 6.16 -9.78 3.57
CA MET A 27 6.51 -10.21 2.22
C MET A 27 8.01 -9.99 1.92
N ALA A 28 8.57 -8.86 2.36
CA ALA A 28 9.99 -8.57 2.24
C ALA A 28 10.85 -9.62 3.00
N CYS A 29 10.50 -9.92 4.24
CA CYS A 29 11.19 -10.93 5.04
C CYS A 29 11.11 -12.34 4.40
N TRP A 30 9.96 -12.69 3.82
CA TRP A 30 9.82 -13.95 3.10
C TRP A 30 10.70 -13.97 1.85
N ALA A 31 10.68 -12.92 1.02
CA ALA A 31 11.51 -12.82 -0.17
C ALA A 31 13.01 -12.92 0.15
N GLU A 32 13.47 -12.22 1.18
CA GLU A 32 14.84 -12.31 1.70
C GLU A 32 15.21 -13.77 2.06
N SER A 33 14.32 -14.46 2.79
CA SER A 33 14.54 -15.86 3.19
C SER A 33 14.64 -16.84 2.03
N LYS A 34 14.10 -16.48 0.86
CA LYS A 34 14.13 -17.28 -0.37
C LYS A 34 15.25 -16.86 -1.34
N GLY A 35 16.01 -15.82 -1.00
CA GLY A 35 17.11 -15.30 -1.83
C GLY A 35 16.67 -14.40 -2.98
N PHE A 36 15.46 -13.83 -2.91
CA PHE A 36 14.94 -12.83 -3.84
C PHE A 36 15.29 -11.43 -3.35
N GLU A 37 16.56 -11.04 -3.49
CA GLU A 37 17.10 -9.79 -2.93
C GLU A 37 16.41 -8.55 -3.52
N GLY A 38 16.16 -8.52 -4.82
CA GLY A 38 15.53 -7.38 -5.48
C GLY A 38 14.06 -7.22 -5.12
N ILE A 39 13.33 -8.34 -5.00
CA ILE A 39 11.93 -8.35 -4.53
C ILE A 39 11.89 -7.90 -3.07
N ALA A 40 12.82 -8.39 -2.23
CA ALA A 40 12.88 -7.97 -0.84
C ALA A 40 13.11 -6.47 -0.70
N GLU A 41 14.08 -5.89 -1.42
CA GLU A 41 14.32 -4.44 -1.44
C GLU A 41 13.08 -3.65 -1.87
N PHE A 42 12.38 -4.11 -2.92
CA PHE A 42 11.16 -3.49 -3.38
C PHE A 42 10.07 -3.53 -2.30
N MET A 43 9.84 -4.67 -1.66
CA MET A 43 8.80 -4.82 -0.64
C MET A 43 9.15 -4.08 0.66
N PHE A 44 10.44 -3.95 1.04
CA PHE A 44 10.85 -3.07 2.15
C PHE A 44 10.52 -1.60 1.84
N ALA A 45 10.80 -1.15 0.61
CA ALA A 45 10.48 0.21 0.20
C ALA A 45 8.96 0.46 0.22
N GLN A 46 8.16 -0.48 -0.28
CA GLN A 46 6.69 -0.39 -0.22
C GLN A 46 6.19 -0.35 1.25
N ALA A 47 6.77 -1.15 2.14
CA ALA A 47 6.40 -1.10 3.56
C ALA A 47 6.66 0.26 4.20
N ASP A 48 7.77 0.91 3.85
CA ASP A 48 8.10 2.27 4.31
C ASP A 48 7.14 3.31 3.71
N GLU A 49 6.78 3.18 2.43
CA GLU A 49 5.84 4.06 1.74
C GLU A 49 4.45 4.01 2.38
N GLU A 50 3.92 2.81 2.66
CA GLU A 50 2.65 2.64 3.37
C GLU A 50 2.67 3.26 4.78
N ARG A 51 3.81 3.19 5.44
CA ARG A 51 3.99 3.87 6.73
C ARG A 51 3.91 5.39 6.59
N GLU A 52 4.45 5.97 5.53
CA GLU A 52 4.32 7.41 5.26
C GLU A 52 2.87 7.79 4.94
N HIS A 53 2.13 6.94 4.20
CA HIS A 53 0.69 7.12 3.96
C HIS A 53 -0.08 7.17 5.28
N MET A 54 0.16 6.21 6.17
CA MET A 54 -0.42 6.19 7.52
C MET A 54 -0.14 7.48 8.28
N LEU A 55 1.12 7.91 8.33
CA LEU A 55 1.54 9.11 9.07
C LEU A 55 0.91 10.39 8.50
N ARG A 56 0.74 10.48 7.19
CA ARG A 56 0.10 11.61 6.51
C ARG A 56 -1.37 11.74 6.93
N LEU A 57 -2.13 10.64 6.99
CA LEU A 57 -3.51 10.62 7.49
C LEU A 57 -3.58 11.01 8.96
N LEU A 58 -2.69 10.45 9.78
CA LEU A 58 -2.62 10.72 11.22
C LEU A 58 -2.39 12.20 11.50
N ASN A 59 -1.41 12.79 10.81
CA ASN A 59 -1.08 14.22 10.94
C ASN A 59 -2.26 15.09 10.50
N TYR A 60 -2.88 14.78 9.35
CA TYR A 60 -4.04 15.50 8.86
C TYR A 60 -5.20 15.44 9.87
N LEU A 61 -5.53 14.26 10.39
CA LEU A 61 -6.61 14.09 11.36
C LEU A 61 -6.38 14.94 12.61
N THR A 62 -5.14 14.96 13.12
CA THR A 62 -4.75 15.77 14.30
C THR A 62 -4.83 17.27 14.00
N GLU A 63 -4.36 17.73 12.84
CA GLU A 63 -4.48 19.14 12.41
C GLU A 63 -5.93 19.59 12.31
N ARG A 64 -6.84 18.69 11.92
CA ARG A 64 -8.27 18.94 11.84
C ARG A 64 -8.97 18.90 13.20
N GLY A 65 -8.23 18.68 14.30
CA GLY A 65 -8.74 18.61 15.67
C GLY A 65 -9.44 17.30 16.03
N GLY A 66 -9.24 16.26 15.21
CA GLY A 66 -9.69 14.91 15.50
C GLY A 66 -8.68 14.13 16.36
N LYS A 67 -9.11 12.99 16.89
CA LYS A 67 -8.28 12.08 17.68
C LYS A 67 -7.82 10.90 16.86
N ALA A 68 -6.50 10.85 16.57
CA ALA A 68 -5.90 9.65 15.97
C ALA A 68 -5.82 8.50 16.98
N ILE A 69 -6.21 7.31 16.55
CA ILE A 69 -6.24 6.08 17.36
C ILE A 69 -5.30 5.06 16.73
N ILE A 70 -4.31 4.62 17.49
CA ILE A 70 -3.42 3.53 17.07
C ILE A 70 -4.09 2.21 17.48
N SER A 71 -4.49 1.46 16.46
CA SER A 71 -5.23 0.20 16.63
C SER A 71 -4.29 -1.00 16.66
N GLU A 72 -4.78 -2.11 17.20
CA GLU A 72 -4.16 -3.42 17.03
C GLU A 72 -4.18 -3.81 15.54
N LEU A 73 -3.10 -4.42 15.06
CA LEU A 73 -2.93 -4.90 13.70
C LEU A 73 -3.02 -6.43 13.64
N SER A 74 -3.60 -6.94 12.57
CA SER A 74 -3.65 -8.37 12.32
C SER A 74 -2.27 -8.91 11.98
N LYS A 75 -1.97 -10.15 12.41
CA LYS A 75 -0.74 -10.83 12.01
C LYS A 75 -0.79 -11.11 10.50
N PRO A 76 0.18 -10.62 9.71
CA PRO A 76 0.22 -10.91 8.27
C PRO A 76 0.61 -12.37 7.99
N SER A 77 0.36 -12.83 6.76
CA SER A 77 0.92 -14.09 6.26
C SER A 77 2.44 -14.06 6.33
N THR A 78 3.07 -15.20 6.62
CA THR A 78 4.53 -15.34 6.68
C THR A 78 5.10 -16.23 5.58
N ASP A 79 4.24 -16.91 4.82
CA ASP A 79 4.63 -17.84 3.79
C ASP A 79 3.80 -17.70 2.53
N TYR A 80 4.48 -17.82 1.38
CA TYR A 80 3.90 -17.73 0.04
C TYR A 80 4.43 -18.90 -0.80
N ASN A 81 3.59 -19.44 -1.71
CA ASN A 81 4.00 -20.56 -2.56
C ASN A 81 4.97 -20.13 -3.67
N SER A 82 4.89 -18.88 -4.10
CA SER A 82 5.74 -18.31 -5.15
C SER A 82 5.72 -16.79 -5.10
N PRO A 83 6.73 -16.12 -5.70
CA PRO A 83 6.67 -14.66 -5.89
C PRO A 83 5.46 -14.21 -6.71
N LYS A 84 5.00 -15.02 -7.66
CA LYS A 84 3.80 -14.72 -8.44
C LYS A 84 2.58 -14.62 -7.53
N GLN A 85 2.33 -15.62 -6.68
CA GLN A 85 1.21 -15.59 -5.74
C GLN A 85 1.31 -14.41 -4.78
N MET A 86 2.51 -14.13 -4.27
CA MET A 86 2.73 -12.98 -3.40
C MET A 86 2.33 -11.66 -4.09
N PHE A 87 2.72 -11.45 -5.35
CA PHE A 87 2.33 -10.23 -6.09
C PHE A 87 0.86 -10.22 -6.54
N GLU A 88 0.23 -11.38 -6.72
CA GLU A 88 -1.23 -11.47 -6.90
C GLU A 88 -1.95 -10.96 -5.64
N GLU A 89 -1.48 -11.34 -4.44
CA GLU A 89 -2.00 -10.83 -3.16
C GLU A 89 -1.74 -9.33 -2.99
N VAL A 90 -0.57 -8.81 -3.42
CA VAL A 90 -0.30 -7.36 -3.45
C VAL A 90 -1.34 -6.64 -4.31
N PHE A 91 -1.57 -7.10 -5.53
CA PHE A 91 -2.52 -6.46 -6.44
C PHE A 91 -3.95 -6.46 -5.90
N GLU A 92 -4.41 -7.58 -5.32
CA GLU A 92 -5.71 -7.67 -4.67
C GLU A 92 -5.82 -6.73 -3.47
N HIS A 93 -4.72 -6.59 -2.72
CA HIS A 93 -4.66 -5.67 -1.57
C HIS A 93 -4.75 -4.21 -2.01
N GLU A 94 -4.05 -3.80 -3.08
CA GLU A 94 -4.14 -2.43 -3.60
C GLU A 94 -5.56 -2.10 -4.10
N ILE A 95 -6.25 -3.05 -4.74
CA ILE A 95 -7.67 -2.88 -5.09
C ILE A 95 -8.53 -2.68 -3.84
N PHE A 96 -8.26 -3.42 -2.77
CA PHE A 96 -8.96 -3.25 -1.49
C PHE A 96 -8.71 -1.86 -0.89
N VAL A 97 -7.47 -1.38 -0.88
CA VAL A 97 -7.10 -0.04 -0.39
C VAL A 97 -7.78 1.04 -1.23
N SER A 98 -7.75 0.93 -2.56
CA SER A 98 -8.43 1.85 -3.49
C SER A 98 -9.92 1.96 -3.19
N ASN A 99 -10.60 0.83 -2.97
CA ASN A 99 -12.02 0.82 -2.61
C ASN A 99 -12.27 1.52 -1.27
N SER A 100 -11.41 1.29 -0.27
CA SER A 100 -11.54 1.96 1.03
C SER A 100 -11.34 3.47 0.94
N ILE A 101 -10.37 3.93 0.13
CA ILE A 101 -10.17 5.37 -0.16
C ILE A 101 -11.40 5.95 -0.87
N ASN A 102 -11.96 5.27 -1.87
CA ASN A 102 -13.14 5.73 -2.59
C ASN A 102 -14.37 5.85 -1.67
N GLU A 103 -14.57 4.90 -0.74
CA GLU A 103 -15.62 4.99 0.28
C GLU A 103 -15.44 6.23 1.17
N LEU A 104 -14.20 6.48 1.61
CA LEU A 104 -13.88 7.64 2.44
C LEU A 104 -14.08 8.96 1.68
N VAL A 105 -13.69 9.02 0.40
CA VAL A 105 -13.92 10.17 -0.49
C VAL A 105 -15.42 10.44 -0.65
N SER A 106 -16.23 9.39 -0.88
CA SER A 106 -17.70 9.50 -0.99
C SER A 106 -18.30 10.08 0.29
N LEU A 107 -17.91 9.57 1.45
CA LEU A 107 -18.37 10.07 2.74
C LEU A 107 -18.08 11.56 2.93
N THR A 108 -16.86 12.01 2.57
CA THR A 108 -16.50 13.43 2.70
C THR A 108 -17.33 14.33 1.79
N PHE A 109 -17.69 13.84 0.61
CA PHE A 109 -18.56 14.55 -0.32
C PHE A 109 -20.00 14.64 0.21
N GLU A 110 -20.56 13.56 0.74
CA GLU A 110 -21.88 13.48 1.34
C GLU A 110 -22.02 14.45 2.53
N GLU A 111 -20.99 14.51 3.38
CA GLU A 111 -20.95 15.40 4.55
C GLU A 111 -20.50 16.83 4.22
N LYS A 112 -20.18 17.11 2.95
CA LYS A 112 -19.70 18.43 2.46
C LYS A 112 -18.41 18.89 3.17
N ASP A 113 -17.58 17.96 3.63
CA ASP A 113 -16.22 18.27 4.11
C ASP A 113 -15.25 18.34 2.94
N PHE A 114 -15.32 19.44 2.18
CA PHE A 114 -14.50 19.66 1.00
C PHE A 114 -13.01 19.78 1.31
N ALA A 115 -12.63 20.11 2.54
CA ALA A 115 -11.23 20.15 2.94
C ALA A 115 -10.65 18.73 3.02
N THR A 116 -11.36 17.79 3.68
CA THR A 116 -10.96 16.39 3.73
C THR A 116 -11.07 15.75 2.34
N HIS A 117 -12.11 16.08 1.56
CA HIS A 117 -12.23 15.64 0.18
C HIS A 117 -11.00 16.03 -0.66
N ASN A 118 -10.58 17.30 -0.58
CA ASN A 118 -9.38 17.77 -1.32
C ASN A 118 -8.09 17.09 -0.84
N PHE A 119 -7.92 16.89 0.45
CA PHE A 119 -6.79 16.17 1.01
C PHE A 119 -6.67 14.73 0.47
N LEU A 120 -7.80 14.03 0.36
CA LEU A 120 -7.85 12.65 -0.11
C LEU A 120 -7.59 12.48 -1.61
N GLN A 121 -7.64 13.55 -2.42
CA GLN A 121 -7.36 13.45 -3.86
C GLN A 121 -5.93 12.97 -4.13
N TRP A 122 -5.00 13.27 -3.24
CA TRP A 122 -3.65 12.72 -3.32
C TRP A 122 -3.67 11.18 -3.21
N TYR A 123 -4.42 10.62 -2.27
CA TYR A 123 -4.56 9.15 -2.13
C TYR A 123 -5.25 8.51 -3.34
N VAL A 124 -6.21 9.20 -3.94
CA VAL A 124 -6.85 8.72 -5.17
C VAL A 124 -5.84 8.62 -6.31
N ALA A 125 -4.95 9.61 -6.44
CA ALA A 125 -3.88 9.60 -7.44
C ALA A 125 -2.85 8.51 -7.16
N GLU A 126 -2.44 8.38 -5.89
CA GLU A 126 -1.48 7.37 -5.44
C GLU A 126 -1.96 5.95 -5.74
N GLN A 127 -3.22 5.64 -5.41
CA GLN A 127 -3.77 4.31 -5.67
C GLN A 127 -3.81 3.95 -7.17
N ILE A 128 -3.92 4.91 -8.08
CA ILE A 128 -3.77 4.67 -9.52
C ILE A 128 -2.35 4.18 -9.84
N GLU A 129 -1.34 4.78 -9.21
CA GLU A 129 0.06 4.40 -9.40
C GLU A 129 0.38 3.04 -8.77
N GLU A 130 -0.12 2.77 -7.56
CA GLU A 130 0.06 1.49 -6.86
C GLU A 130 -0.54 0.32 -7.64
N GLU A 131 -1.80 0.44 -8.08
CA GLU A 131 -2.43 -0.59 -8.92
C GLU A 131 -1.70 -0.78 -10.25
N ALA A 132 -1.23 0.28 -10.88
CA ALA A 132 -0.48 0.21 -12.14
C ALA A 132 0.87 -0.47 -11.95
N THR A 133 1.57 -0.19 -10.85
CA THR A 133 2.85 -0.81 -10.49
C THR A 133 2.66 -2.31 -10.25
N ALA A 134 1.71 -2.69 -9.40
CA ALA A 134 1.42 -4.10 -9.11
C ALA A 134 1.02 -4.88 -10.37
N ARG A 135 0.18 -4.29 -11.24
CA ARG A 135 -0.19 -4.87 -12.54
C ARG A 135 1.02 -5.05 -13.44
N THR A 136 1.88 -4.05 -13.56
CA THR A 136 3.10 -4.10 -14.38
C THR A 136 4.03 -5.23 -13.92
N ILE A 137 4.17 -5.44 -12.61
CA ILE A 137 4.95 -6.53 -12.04
C ILE A 137 4.35 -7.88 -12.43
N LEU A 138 3.05 -8.05 -12.28
CA LEU A 138 2.36 -9.29 -12.65
C LEU A 138 2.45 -9.59 -14.16
N ASP A 139 2.33 -8.57 -15.00
CA ASP A 139 2.49 -8.71 -16.45
C ASP A 139 3.90 -9.20 -16.81
N LYS A 140 4.94 -8.64 -16.17
CA LYS A 140 6.34 -9.09 -16.34
C LYS A 140 6.52 -10.55 -15.88
N ILE A 141 6.00 -10.92 -14.70
CA ILE A 141 6.07 -12.29 -14.18
C ILE A 141 5.36 -13.26 -15.12
N ASN A 142 4.18 -12.91 -15.63
CA ASN A 142 3.43 -13.74 -16.58
C ASN A 142 4.16 -13.90 -17.93
N LEU A 143 4.83 -12.84 -18.39
CA LEU A 143 5.63 -12.89 -19.63
C LEU A 143 6.85 -13.82 -19.49
N ILE A 144 7.49 -13.84 -18.32
CA ILE A 144 8.66 -14.69 -18.02
C ILE A 144 8.25 -16.16 -17.90
N GLY A 145 7.07 -16.43 -17.33
CA GLY A 145 6.60 -17.80 -17.09
C GLY A 145 7.55 -18.57 -16.15
N ASP A 146 7.92 -19.78 -16.56
CA ASP A 146 8.78 -20.68 -15.75
C ASP A 146 10.29 -20.54 -16.04
N ASP A 147 10.71 -19.51 -16.80
CA ASP A 147 12.13 -19.29 -17.11
C ASP A 147 12.89 -18.76 -15.90
N LYS A 148 13.73 -19.62 -15.33
CA LYS A 148 14.56 -19.26 -14.15
C LYS A 148 15.56 -18.13 -14.43
N SER A 149 16.10 -18.05 -15.64
CA SER A 149 17.04 -16.99 -16.03
C SER A 149 16.31 -15.65 -16.16
N GLY A 150 15.14 -15.66 -16.78
CA GLY A 150 14.27 -14.50 -16.86
C GLY A 150 13.82 -14.02 -15.47
N PHE A 151 13.51 -14.95 -14.57
CA PHE A 151 13.13 -14.60 -13.20
C PHE A 151 14.28 -14.00 -12.39
N TYR A 152 15.52 -14.52 -12.56
CA TYR A 152 16.70 -13.92 -11.94
C TYR A 152 16.94 -12.48 -12.42
N LEU A 153 16.74 -12.21 -13.71
CA LEU A 153 16.84 -10.85 -14.25
C LEU A 153 15.72 -9.94 -13.72
N PHE A 154 14.50 -10.47 -13.62
CA PHE A 154 13.37 -9.75 -13.05
C PHE A 154 13.63 -9.36 -11.59
N ASP A 155 14.15 -10.28 -10.75
CA ASP A 155 14.49 -9.98 -9.36
C ASP A 155 15.49 -8.81 -9.26
N LYS A 156 16.45 -8.73 -10.17
CA LYS A 156 17.37 -7.58 -10.25
C LYS A 156 16.70 -6.29 -10.73
N ASP A 157 15.78 -6.39 -11.67
CA ASP A 157 15.14 -5.24 -12.32
C ASP A 157 14.01 -4.62 -11.48
N VAL A 158 13.30 -5.41 -10.68
CA VAL A 158 12.13 -4.95 -9.91
C VAL A 158 12.46 -3.80 -8.95
N ARG A 159 13.68 -3.73 -8.44
CA ARG A 159 14.16 -2.60 -7.63
C ARG A 159 14.15 -1.26 -8.36
N SER A 160 14.16 -1.27 -9.70
CA SER A 160 14.04 -0.06 -10.51
C SER A 160 12.67 0.60 -10.45
N LEU A 161 11.66 -0.14 -9.95
CA LEU A 161 10.30 0.32 -9.73
C LEU A 161 10.09 0.98 -8.36
N ILE A 162 11.11 0.96 -7.49
CA ILE A 162 11.04 1.66 -6.21
C ILE A 162 10.87 3.17 -6.49
N ALA A 163 9.84 3.76 -5.89
CA ALA A 163 9.57 5.18 -6.01
C ALA A 163 10.81 5.99 -5.58
N LYS A 164 11.19 6.96 -6.41
CA LYS A 164 12.28 7.86 -6.04
C LYS A 164 11.70 8.96 -5.15
N PRO A 165 12.38 9.32 -4.05
CA PRO A 165 11.95 10.45 -3.25
C PRO A 165 11.81 11.69 -4.15
N PRO A 166 10.78 12.52 -3.92
CA PRO A 166 10.61 13.76 -4.68
C PRO A 166 11.88 14.61 -4.56
N ALA A 167 12.30 15.17 -5.70
CA ALA A 167 13.51 16.00 -5.80
C ALA A 167 13.38 17.31 -5.00
#